data_3aaab91d0d14760739d3df2677e93ee1
#
_entry.id   3aaab91d0d14760739d3df2677e93ee1
#
_cell.length_a   1.000
_cell.length_b   1.000
_cell.length_c   1.000
_cell.angle_alpha   90.00
_cell.angle_beta   90.00
_cell.angle_gamma   90.00
#
_symmetry.space_group_name_H-M   'P 1'
#
loop_
_entity.id
_entity.type
_entity.pdbx_description
1 polymer ?
#
loop_
_entity_poly.entity_id
_entity_poly.type
_entity_poly.pdbx_seq_one_letter_code
_entity_poly.pdbx_strand_id
1 'polypeptide(L)'
;MKTLIVYTSVHHQNTEKVAKVMAEELKADLTPTGDAKPDTLMTGDLIGFGSGIYFGKHHKTLLQFVESLPPVTQKKAFVFSTCGDGKMHHTALKEKLANKGFVVVDEFCCKGWDTVGPLKLFGGINKGKPDENDLAAARAFARGLKNKT
;
A
#
# COMPACT_ATOMS: atom_id res chain seq x y z
N MET A 1 14.18 13.79 -4.15
CA MET A 1 13.81 12.36 -4.27
C MET A 1 12.42 12.26 -4.88
N LYS A 2 12.28 11.47 -5.92
CA LYS A 2 10.99 11.25 -6.57
C LYS A 2 10.31 10.02 -5.97
N THR A 3 9.13 10.20 -5.41
CA THR A 3 8.36 9.12 -4.80
C THR A 3 7.07 8.88 -5.60
N LEU A 4 6.77 7.63 -5.85
CA LEU A 4 5.56 7.20 -6.54
C LEU A 4 4.83 6.19 -5.65
N ILE A 5 3.50 6.26 -5.59
CA ILE A 5 2.70 5.32 -4.83
C ILE A 5 1.68 4.66 -5.76
N VAL A 6 1.68 3.34 -5.79
CA VAL A 6 0.71 2.53 -6.55
C VAL A 6 -0.18 1.79 -5.54
N TYR A 7 -1.48 1.88 -5.74
CA TYR A 7 -2.41 1.26 -4.81
C TYR A 7 -3.61 0.62 -5.51
N THR A 8 -4.18 -0.39 -4.87
CA THR A 8 -5.48 -0.95 -5.22
C THR A 8 -6.41 -0.75 -4.04
N SER A 9 -7.52 -0.04 -4.25
CA SER A 9 -8.52 0.21 -3.23
C SER A 9 -9.89 -0.18 -3.76
N VAL A 10 -10.56 -1.09 -3.06
CA VAL A 10 -11.83 -1.67 -3.49
C VAL A 10 -12.96 -1.32 -2.53
N HIS A 11 -12.91 -1.83 -1.29
CA HIS A 11 -13.97 -1.62 -0.31
C HIS A 11 -13.78 -0.33 0.47
N HIS A 12 -14.82 0.53 0.47
CA HIS A 12 -14.90 1.75 1.28
C HIS A 12 -13.71 2.70 1.13
N GLN A 13 -12.90 2.51 0.09
CA GLN A 13 -11.73 3.37 -0.20
C GLN A 13 -10.74 3.46 0.97
N ASN A 14 -10.64 2.40 1.79
CA ASN A 14 -9.76 2.38 2.96
C ASN A 14 -8.30 2.66 2.59
N THR A 15 -7.78 1.89 1.65
CA THR A 15 -6.39 2.02 1.21
C THR A 15 -6.14 3.36 0.54
N GLU A 16 -7.10 3.85 -0.24
CA GLU A 16 -6.99 5.14 -0.90
C GLU A 16 -6.80 6.28 0.10
N LYS A 17 -7.54 6.25 1.21
CA LYS A 17 -7.41 7.27 2.26
C LYS A 17 -6.00 7.30 2.84
N VAL A 18 -5.44 6.13 3.12
CA VAL A 18 -4.08 6.00 3.64
C VAL A 18 -3.07 6.46 2.60
N ALA A 19 -3.22 6.00 1.35
CA ALA A 19 -2.32 6.36 0.26
C ALA A 19 -2.28 7.87 0.01
N LYS A 20 -3.44 8.52 0.10
CA LYS A 20 -3.53 9.99 -0.10
C LYS A 20 -2.72 10.76 0.94
N VAL A 21 -2.84 10.41 2.23
CA VAL A 21 -2.09 11.14 3.25
C VAL A 21 -0.59 10.87 3.17
N MET A 22 -0.20 9.66 2.78
CA MET A 22 1.21 9.35 2.55
C MET A 22 1.75 10.15 1.36
N ALA A 23 0.97 10.22 0.27
CA ALA A 23 1.36 10.99 -0.92
C ALA A 23 1.53 12.47 -0.61
N GLU A 24 0.63 13.04 0.17
CA GLU A 24 0.74 14.44 0.62
C GLU A 24 2.03 14.67 1.38
N GLU A 25 2.33 13.81 2.35
CA GLU A 25 3.52 13.95 3.20
C GLU A 25 4.83 13.78 2.41
N LEU A 26 4.84 12.87 1.45
CA LEU A 26 6.02 12.57 0.64
C LEU A 26 6.10 13.41 -0.64
N LYS A 27 5.07 14.18 -0.94
CA LYS A 27 4.91 14.90 -2.22
C LYS A 27 5.04 13.90 -3.37
N ALA A 28 4.39 12.75 -3.22
CA ALA A 28 4.47 11.64 -4.16
C ALA A 28 3.37 11.72 -5.21
N ASP A 29 3.64 11.16 -6.37
CA ASP A 29 2.61 10.90 -7.37
C ASP A 29 1.83 9.65 -6.94
N LEU A 30 0.52 9.74 -6.97
CA LEU A 30 -0.38 8.67 -6.52
C LEU A 30 -1.17 8.12 -7.70
N THR A 31 -1.10 6.82 -7.92
CA THR A 31 -1.73 6.19 -9.09
C THR A 31 -2.41 4.87 -8.70
N PRO A 32 -3.70 4.69 -9.04
CA PRO A 32 -4.32 3.37 -8.92
C PRO A 32 -3.59 2.35 -9.80
N THR A 33 -3.57 1.09 -9.34
CA THR A 33 -2.87 0.01 -10.06
C THR A 33 -3.29 -0.09 -11.54
N GLY A 34 -4.58 0.08 -11.82
CA GLY A 34 -5.10 -0.02 -13.19
C GLY A 34 -4.56 1.08 -14.14
N ASP A 35 -4.13 2.22 -13.59
CA ASP A 35 -3.61 3.34 -14.37
C ASP A 35 -2.08 3.43 -14.31
N ALA A 36 -1.44 2.57 -13.53
CA ALA A 36 0.01 2.62 -13.35
C ALA A 36 0.74 2.07 -14.57
N LYS A 37 1.77 2.79 -14.98
CA LYS A 37 2.62 2.40 -16.12
C LYS A 37 4.01 2.02 -15.60
N PRO A 38 4.52 0.83 -15.93
CA PRO A 38 5.85 0.41 -15.47
C PRO A 38 6.95 1.41 -15.80
N ASP A 39 6.95 1.97 -16.99
CA ASP A 39 8.00 2.92 -17.41
C ASP A 39 8.02 4.16 -16.50
N THR A 40 6.84 4.71 -16.19
CA THR A 40 6.73 5.86 -15.30
C THR A 40 7.18 5.48 -13.88
N LEU A 41 6.77 4.30 -13.42
CA LEU A 41 7.11 3.82 -12.10
C LEU A 41 8.62 3.68 -11.90
N MET A 42 9.31 3.22 -12.94
CA MET A 42 10.75 3.03 -12.89
C MET A 42 11.55 4.33 -12.75
N THR A 43 10.92 5.49 -12.98
CA THR A 43 11.58 6.78 -12.78
C THR A 43 11.65 7.21 -11.32
N GLY A 44 10.93 6.53 -10.43
CA GLY A 44 10.91 6.86 -9.00
C GLY A 44 12.14 6.37 -8.26
N ASP A 45 12.53 7.11 -7.24
CA ASP A 45 13.62 6.73 -6.32
C ASP A 45 13.10 5.86 -5.19
N LEU A 46 11.84 6.08 -4.78
CA LEU A 46 11.14 5.32 -3.75
C LEU A 46 9.74 5.03 -4.26
N ILE A 47 9.33 3.77 -4.19
CA ILE A 47 8.03 3.36 -4.70
C ILE A 47 7.23 2.69 -3.59
N GLY A 48 6.01 3.19 -3.35
CA GLY A 48 5.08 2.59 -2.40
C GLY A 48 4.08 1.68 -3.09
N PHE A 49 3.79 0.55 -2.47
CA PHE A 49 2.81 -0.42 -2.97
C PHE A 49 1.83 -0.74 -1.85
N GLY A 50 0.54 -0.59 -2.12
CA GLY A 50 -0.46 -0.84 -1.08
C GLY A 50 -1.81 -1.29 -1.59
N SER A 51 -2.53 -2.02 -0.75
CA SER A 51 -3.91 -2.44 -0.99
C SER A 51 -4.56 -2.89 0.32
N GLY A 52 -5.83 -3.25 0.25
CA GLY A 52 -6.46 -4.05 1.29
C GLY A 52 -5.86 -5.46 1.31
N ILE A 53 -6.18 -6.21 2.36
CA ILE A 53 -5.73 -7.59 2.51
C ILE A 53 -6.92 -8.53 2.25
N TYR A 54 -6.69 -9.54 1.43
CA TYR A 54 -7.68 -10.53 1.02
C TYR A 54 -7.07 -11.93 1.17
N PHE A 55 -7.66 -12.74 2.03
CA PHE A 55 -7.15 -14.10 2.29
C PHE A 55 -5.67 -14.11 2.69
N GLY A 56 -5.28 -13.16 3.54
CA GLY A 56 -3.91 -13.07 4.06
C GLY A 56 -2.88 -12.51 3.09
N LYS A 57 -3.31 -11.87 2.00
CA LYS A 57 -2.43 -11.32 0.98
C LYS A 57 -2.94 -9.97 0.50
N HIS A 58 -2.06 -9.18 -0.10
CA HIS A 58 -2.48 -8.01 -0.85
C HIS A 58 -3.40 -8.41 -2.01
N HIS A 59 -4.15 -7.44 -2.52
CA HIS A 59 -5.08 -7.68 -3.63
C HIS A 59 -4.35 -8.27 -4.84
N LYS A 60 -4.98 -9.24 -5.49
CA LYS A 60 -4.38 -9.94 -6.63
C LYS A 60 -3.96 -9.01 -7.76
N THR A 61 -4.71 -7.93 -7.99
CA THR A 61 -4.39 -6.94 -9.01
C THR A 61 -3.03 -6.29 -8.75
N LEU A 62 -2.75 -5.96 -7.49
CA LEU A 62 -1.45 -5.40 -7.10
C LEU A 62 -0.34 -6.43 -7.26
N LEU A 63 -0.57 -7.66 -6.80
CA LEU A 63 0.42 -8.74 -6.91
C LEU A 63 0.76 -9.04 -8.37
N GLN A 64 -0.25 -9.11 -9.24
CA GLN A 64 -0.07 -9.32 -10.67
C GLN A 64 0.69 -8.17 -11.32
N PHE A 65 0.39 -6.93 -10.91
CA PHE A 65 1.10 -5.76 -11.40
C PHE A 65 2.59 -5.85 -11.09
N VAL A 66 2.95 -6.21 -9.86
CA VAL A 66 4.37 -6.38 -9.48
C VAL A 66 5.04 -7.48 -10.30
N GLU A 67 4.34 -8.60 -10.53
CA GLU A 67 4.87 -9.68 -11.37
C GLU A 67 5.15 -9.21 -12.80
N SER A 68 4.39 -8.26 -13.30
CA SER A 68 4.55 -7.73 -14.66
C SER A 68 5.68 -6.73 -14.79
N LEU A 69 6.24 -6.24 -13.68
CA LEU A 69 7.31 -5.23 -13.72
C LEU A 69 8.61 -5.83 -14.26
N PRO A 70 9.41 -5.03 -14.98
CA PRO A 70 10.76 -5.49 -15.36
C PRO A 70 11.64 -5.61 -14.12
N PRO A 71 12.69 -6.44 -14.16
CA PRO A 71 13.65 -6.52 -13.05
C PRO A 71 14.32 -5.18 -12.81
N VAL A 72 14.58 -4.88 -11.54
CA VAL A 72 15.28 -3.67 -11.11
C VAL A 72 16.45 -4.07 -10.22
N THR A 73 17.35 -3.12 -9.92
CA THR A 73 18.51 -3.37 -9.07
C THR A 73 18.43 -2.45 -7.85
N GLN A 74 18.21 -3.03 -6.68
CA GLN A 74 18.19 -2.34 -5.39
C GLN A 74 17.34 -1.07 -5.36
N LYS A 75 16.21 -1.08 -6.07
CA LYS A 75 15.27 0.04 -6.03
C LYS A 75 14.51 -0.01 -4.71
N LYS A 76 14.45 1.11 -4.02
CA LYS A 76 13.81 1.18 -2.70
C LYS A 76 12.30 1.20 -2.83
N ALA A 77 11.65 0.46 -1.94
CA ALA A 77 10.18 0.37 -1.91
C ALA A 77 9.71 0.34 -0.47
N PHE A 78 8.45 0.72 -0.26
CA PHE A 78 7.75 0.48 0.98
C PHE A 78 6.40 -0.15 0.67
N VAL A 79 5.85 -0.89 1.64
CA VAL A 79 4.56 -1.55 1.46
C VAL A 79 3.60 -1.13 2.56
N PHE A 80 2.33 -1.07 2.23
CA PHE A 80 1.30 -0.74 3.21
C PHE A 80 0.01 -1.49 2.91
N SER A 81 -0.84 -1.59 3.94
CA SER A 81 -2.13 -2.24 3.79
C SER A 81 -3.15 -1.70 4.77
N THR A 82 -4.42 -1.97 4.46
CA THR A 82 -5.54 -1.81 5.37
C THR A 82 -6.25 -3.15 5.46
N CYS A 83 -6.61 -3.59 6.67
CA CYS A 83 -7.33 -4.85 6.83
C CYS A 83 -8.16 -4.87 8.09
N GLY A 84 -9.09 -5.85 8.17
CA GLY A 84 -10.02 -5.94 9.28
C GLY A 84 -9.36 -6.27 10.62
N ASP A 85 -8.29 -7.07 10.62
CA ASP A 85 -7.61 -7.49 11.84
C ASP A 85 -6.45 -6.58 12.26
N GLY A 86 -6.08 -5.63 11.40
CA GLY A 86 -4.96 -4.70 11.66
C GLY A 86 -3.58 -5.33 11.68
N LYS A 87 -3.47 -6.59 11.26
CA LYS A 87 -2.18 -7.30 11.23
C LYS A 87 -1.48 -7.16 9.89
N MET A 88 -0.16 -7.25 9.91
CA MET A 88 0.63 -7.21 8.69
C MET A 88 0.60 -8.54 7.96
N HIS A 89 0.05 -8.55 6.77
CA HIS A 89 -0.02 -9.72 5.89
C HIS A 89 0.73 -9.38 4.59
N HIS A 90 1.99 -8.98 4.74
CA HIS A 90 2.76 -8.42 3.63
C HIS A 90 3.72 -9.41 2.97
N THR A 91 3.81 -10.64 3.45
CA THR A 91 4.81 -11.62 3.01
C THR A 91 4.78 -11.84 1.50
N ALA A 92 3.60 -12.08 0.93
CA ALA A 92 3.48 -12.37 -0.50
C ALA A 92 3.96 -11.21 -1.36
N LEU A 93 3.58 -9.97 -1.01
CA LEU A 93 4.00 -8.78 -1.74
C LEU A 93 5.50 -8.55 -1.59
N LYS A 94 6.03 -8.67 -0.38
CA LYS A 94 7.46 -8.47 -0.14
C LYS A 94 8.32 -9.48 -0.90
N GLU A 95 7.88 -10.74 -0.98
CA GLU A 95 8.58 -11.76 -1.75
C GLU A 95 8.62 -11.42 -3.24
N LYS A 96 7.48 -11.00 -3.80
CA LYS A 96 7.41 -10.62 -5.21
C LYS A 96 8.29 -9.43 -5.52
N LEU A 97 8.30 -8.43 -4.64
CA LEU A 97 9.15 -7.25 -4.79
C LEU A 97 10.64 -7.62 -4.71
N ALA A 98 11.01 -8.45 -3.75
CA ALA A 98 12.39 -8.92 -3.62
C ALA A 98 12.85 -9.68 -4.86
N ASN A 99 11.99 -10.53 -5.41
CA ASN A 99 12.29 -11.29 -6.62
C ASN A 99 12.53 -10.38 -7.83
N LYS A 100 11.97 -9.17 -7.83
CA LYS A 100 12.17 -8.18 -8.90
C LYS A 100 13.39 -7.29 -8.68
N GLY A 101 14.02 -7.34 -7.50
CA GLY A 101 15.19 -6.53 -7.19
C GLY A 101 14.90 -5.31 -6.31
N PHE A 102 13.68 -5.17 -5.80
CA PHE A 102 13.35 -4.10 -4.86
C PHE A 102 13.89 -4.42 -3.47
N VAL A 103 14.22 -3.36 -2.74
CA VAL A 103 14.57 -3.44 -1.31
C VAL A 103 13.44 -2.77 -0.55
N VAL A 104 12.69 -3.54 0.23
CA VAL A 104 11.59 -3.01 1.05
C VAL A 104 12.21 -2.40 2.31
N VAL A 105 12.15 -1.08 2.42
CA VAL A 105 12.80 -0.36 3.52
C VAL A 105 11.91 -0.22 4.75
N ASP A 106 10.60 -0.29 4.60
CA ASP A 106 9.66 -0.25 5.71
C ASP A 106 8.26 -0.70 5.28
N GLU A 107 7.38 -0.91 6.26
CA GLU A 107 6.01 -1.34 6.01
C GLU A 107 5.06 -0.76 7.04
N PHE A 108 3.79 -0.59 6.66
CA PHE A 108 2.74 0.00 7.49
C PHE A 108 1.41 -0.71 7.28
N CYS A 109 0.65 -0.89 8.35
CA CYS A 109 -0.74 -1.33 8.22
C CYS A 109 -1.62 -0.64 9.27
N CYS A 110 -2.90 -0.53 8.93
CA CYS A 110 -3.92 -0.08 9.87
C CYS A 110 -5.25 -0.79 9.59
N LYS A 111 -6.19 -0.63 10.50
CA LYS A 111 -7.53 -1.21 10.31
C LYS A 111 -8.31 -0.43 9.27
N GLY A 112 -9.11 -1.15 8.49
CA GLY A 112 -10.06 -0.57 7.56
C GLY A 112 -11.48 -1.07 7.84
N TRP A 113 -12.47 -0.34 7.38
CA TRP A 113 -13.85 -0.79 7.46
C TRP A 113 -14.05 -2.00 6.55
N ASP A 114 -14.43 -3.13 7.15
CA ASP A 114 -14.54 -4.41 6.46
C ASP A 114 -15.98 -4.91 6.51
N THR A 115 -16.57 -5.10 5.32
CA THR A 115 -17.94 -5.63 5.16
C THR A 115 -17.96 -6.95 4.38
N VAL A 116 -16.84 -7.63 4.29
CA VAL A 116 -16.70 -8.87 3.50
C VAL A 116 -17.43 -10.03 4.17
N GLY A 117 -18.18 -10.80 3.36
CA GLY A 117 -18.87 -12.01 3.82
C GLY A 117 -19.94 -11.74 4.87
N PRO A 118 -20.01 -12.52 5.96
CA PRO A 118 -21.03 -12.35 6.99
C PRO A 118 -20.96 -11.02 7.72
N LEU A 119 -19.83 -10.32 7.68
CA LEU A 119 -19.69 -9.01 8.32
C LEU A 119 -20.64 -7.98 7.73
N LYS A 120 -21.02 -8.14 6.48
CA LYS A 120 -21.97 -7.25 5.79
C LYS A 120 -23.32 -7.17 6.49
N LEU A 121 -23.77 -8.28 7.10
CA LEU A 121 -25.05 -8.35 7.80
C LEU A 121 -25.09 -7.46 9.05
N PHE A 122 -23.95 -7.14 9.61
CA PHE A 122 -23.83 -6.35 10.83
C PHE A 122 -23.27 -4.95 10.55
N GLY A 123 -23.26 -4.51 9.28
CA GLY A 123 -22.66 -3.23 8.91
C GLY A 123 -21.14 -3.27 8.85
N GLY A 124 -20.53 -4.46 8.96
CA GLY A 124 -19.09 -4.64 8.91
C GLY A 124 -18.40 -4.45 10.26
N ILE A 125 -17.09 -4.54 10.26
CA ILE A 125 -16.24 -4.25 11.41
C ILE A 125 -15.38 -3.03 11.12
N ASN A 126 -14.96 -2.34 12.19
CA ASN A 126 -14.10 -1.15 12.10
C ASN A 126 -14.74 -0.02 11.28
N LYS A 127 -16.06 0.15 11.35
CA LYS A 127 -16.73 1.28 10.69
C LYS A 127 -16.12 2.58 11.20
N GLY A 128 -15.82 3.50 10.27
CA GLY A 128 -15.10 4.72 10.61
C GLY A 128 -13.58 4.61 10.53
N LYS A 129 -13.06 3.42 10.23
CA LYS A 129 -11.62 3.21 10.01
C LYS A 129 -11.30 3.22 8.51
N PRO A 130 -10.14 3.74 8.10
CA PRO A 130 -9.15 4.42 8.95
C PRO A 130 -9.71 5.71 9.52
N ASP A 131 -9.43 5.96 10.80
CA ASP A 131 -9.84 7.21 11.45
C ASP A 131 -8.69 8.23 11.47
N GLU A 132 -8.92 9.39 12.14
CA GLU A 132 -7.90 10.44 12.22
C GLU A 132 -6.60 9.95 12.84
N ASN A 133 -6.67 9.05 13.83
CA ASN A 133 -5.47 8.49 14.47
C ASN A 133 -4.70 7.60 13.51
N ASP A 134 -5.40 6.79 12.71
CA ASP A 134 -4.78 5.95 11.70
C ASP A 134 -4.10 6.77 10.62
N LEU A 135 -4.75 7.85 10.18
CA LEU A 135 -4.19 8.73 9.16
C LEU A 135 -3.00 9.52 9.70
N ALA A 136 -3.04 9.93 10.98
CA ALA A 136 -1.89 10.57 11.63
C ALA A 136 -0.70 9.61 11.71
N ALA A 137 -0.95 8.33 12.02
CA ALA A 137 0.09 7.31 12.03
C ALA A 137 0.68 7.09 10.63
N ALA A 138 -0.16 7.11 9.59
CA ALA A 138 0.30 6.98 8.21
C ALA A 138 1.20 8.18 7.81
N ARG A 139 0.86 9.39 8.23
CA ARG A 139 1.71 10.57 8.00
C ARG A 139 3.05 10.45 8.70
N ALA A 140 3.04 10.00 9.96
CA ALA A 140 4.27 9.80 10.72
C ALA A 140 5.16 8.73 10.08
N PHE A 141 4.56 7.65 9.62
CA PHE A 141 5.28 6.60 8.88
C PHE A 141 5.93 7.17 7.62
N ALA A 142 5.17 7.90 6.81
CA ALA A 142 5.68 8.51 5.59
C ALA A 142 6.82 9.49 5.87
N ARG A 143 6.69 10.28 6.93
CA ARG A 143 7.75 11.21 7.35
C ARG A 143 9.02 10.46 7.71
N GLY A 144 8.88 9.33 8.40
CA GLY A 144 10.01 8.48 8.77
C GLY A 144 10.73 7.86 7.57
N LEU A 145 10.03 7.64 6.46
CA LEU A 145 10.64 7.09 5.25
C LEU A 145 11.74 8.00 4.69
N LYS A 146 11.63 9.30 4.88
CA LYS A 146 12.64 10.25 4.40
C LYS A 146 14.03 9.99 4.99
N ASN A 147 14.08 9.36 6.17
CA ASN A 147 15.32 9.01 6.84
C ASN A 147 15.87 7.64 6.44
N LYS A 148 15.11 6.86 5.68
CA LYS A 148 15.46 5.49 5.28
C LYS A 148 15.81 5.35 3.80
N THR A 149 15.79 6.45 3.08
CA THR A 149 15.99 6.47 1.64
C THR A 149 17.18 7.34 1.18
#